data_8514b4de737b237f87eb021e40a68206
#
_entry.id   8514b4de737b237f87eb021e40a68206
#
_cell.length_a   1.000
_cell.length_b   1.000
_cell.length_c   1.000
_cell.angle_alpha   90.00
_cell.angle_beta   90.00
_cell.angle_gamma   90.00
#
_symmetry.space_group_name_H-M   'P 1'
#
loop_
_entity.id
_entity.type
_entity.pdbx_description
1 polymer ?
#
loop_
_entity_poly.entity_id
_entity_poly.type
_entity_poly.pdbx_seq_one_letter_code
_entity_poly.pdbx_strand_id
1 'polypeptide(L)'
;MASPARMRVQCRPMNAFLLRCLFWLRVHRLMRFLNRRRVIVLAYHGFTDQPAGQGLQNGQGKHVHVDAFRAAMAYVRRHYHVTSLENLVACYRSGAPIPDYTIAVTIDDGFESSYTLAFPVLRELQVPATIFVATDFVDQRRLLWSDRLEYALDTTTASTLSLTIGGQRVSYDVSHLDGKIACDSDLRTRLKRLPQEDRDAVVDECERQLGVVIPAVEQLPAMYHPLTWAQIREMQQSGLLAIGSHTLSHVIVTRCDPERAQDELRRSRQLIEERIGAACRLFCYPNGQLGCFDERTKAWLQHAGYVCGLTTVYGTNDEKADVFELKRLYTHGRADETRVIMTLAGVIGLLDRAKRALRRVPAQTRA
;
A
#
# COMPACT_ATOMS: atom_id res chain seq x y z
N MET A 1 -37.73 -9.05 -11.88
CA MET A 1 -37.13 -9.03 -10.53
C MET A 1 -36.01 -10.05 -10.50
N ALA A 2 -34.79 -9.65 -10.79
CA ALA A 2 -33.61 -10.52 -10.77
C ALA A 2 -32.73 -10.03 -9.61
N SER A 3 -32.50 -10.92 -8.65
CA SER A 3 -31.65 -10.73 -7.48
C SER A 3 -30.22 -10.40 -7.91
N PRO A 4 -29.55 -9.34 -7.40
CA PRO A 4 -28.16 -9.09 -7.70
C PRO A 4 -27.29 -10.14 -6.99
N ALA A 5 -26.66 -10.96 -7.81
CA ALA A 5 -25.72 -11.98 -7.37
C ALA A 5 -24.60 -11.35 -6.52
N ARG A 6 -24.45 -11.87 -5.32
CA ARG A 6 -23.42 -11.57 -4.34
C ARG A 6 -22.02 -11.78 -4.95
N MET A 7 -21.39 -10.71 -5.37
CA MET A 7 -19.98 -10.74 -5.71
C MET A 7 -19.15 -10.47 -4.44
N ARG A 8 -19.18 -11.45 -3.54
CA ARG A 8 -18.20 -11.53 -2.45
C ARG A 8 -16.85 -11.83 -3.09
N VAL A 9 -16.02 -10.82 -3.30
CA VAL A 9 -14.58 -11.02 -3.40
C VAL A 9 -14.05 -11.27 -1.98
N GLN A 10 -14.56 -12.32 -1.34
CA GLN A 10 -13.83 -12.96 -0.26
C GLN A 10 -12.73 -13.78 -0.93
N CYS A 11 -11.50 -13.29 -0.95
CA CYS A 11 -10.36 -14.18 -0.97
C CYS A 11 -10.55 -15.14 0.20
N ARG A 12 -11.15 -16.32 -0.04
CA ARG A 12 -11.16 -17.39 0.97
C ARG A 12 -9.72 -17.54 1.43
N PRO A 13 -9.45 -17.42 2.74
CA PRO A 13 -8.11 -17.57 3.25
C PRO A 13 -7.56 -18.88 2.70
N MET A 14 -6.41 -18.81 2.05
CA MET A 14 -5.73 -20.01 1.57
C MET A 14 -5.58 -20.92 2.78
N ASN A 15 -5.96 -22.20 2.62
CA ASN A 15 -6.01 -23.15 3.71
C ASN A 15 -4.70 -23.10 4.50
N ALA A 16 -4.75 -22.60 5.74
CA ALA A 16 -3.56 -22.43 6.59
C ALA A 16 -2.82 -23.76 6.79
N PHE A 17 -3.58 -24.86 6.80
CA PHE A 17 -3.01 -26.21 6.88
C PHE A 17 -2.15 -26.53 5.66
N LEU A 18 -2.64 -26.26 4.44
CA LEU A 18 -1.86 -26.48 3.23
C LEU A 18 -0.55 -25.66 3.23
N LEU A 19 -0.62 -24.38 3.65
CA LEU A 19 0.58 -23.53 3.74
C LEU A 19 1.59 -24.09 4.74
N ARG A 20 1.13 -24.59 5.89
CA ARG A 20 1.99 -25.23 6.90
C ARG A 20 2.61 -26.51 6.35
N CYS A 21 1.86 -27.37 5.67
CA CYS A 21 2.41 -28.57 5.02
C CYS A 21 3.50 -28.22 4.00
N LEU A 22 3.24 -27.26 3.10
CA LEU A 22 4.23 -26.81 2.11
C LEU A 22 5.47 -26.18 2.77
N PHE A 23 5.29 -25.50 3.90
CA PHE A 23 6.40 -24.95 4.68
C PHE A 23 7.26 -26.06 5.30
N TRP A 24 6.67 -27.07 5.93
CA TRP A 24 7.36 -28.24 6.48
C TRP A 24 8.11 -29.04 5.41
N LEU A 25 7.54 -29.18 4.22
CA LEU A 25 8.18 -29.78 3.04
C LEU A 25 9.27 -28.88 2.43
N ARG A 26 9.57 -27.73 3.06
CA ARG A 26 10.60 -26.77 2.62
C ARG A 26 10.42 -26.24 1.19
N VAL A 27 9.20 -26.29 0.64
CA VAL A 27 8.88 -25.79 -0.70
C VAL A 27 9.32 -24.34 -0.89
N HIS A 28 9.24 -23.52 0.16
CA HIS A 28 9.72 -22.13 0.15
C HIS A 28 11.23 -22.02 -0.16
N ARG A 29 12.05 -22.97 0.24
CA ARG A 29 13.51 -22.96 -0.05
C ARG A 29 13.78 -23.21 -1.53
N LEU A 30 13.11 -24.21 -2.10
CA LEU A 30 13.19 -24.51 -3.53
C LEU A 30 12.69 -23.33 -4.37
N MET A 31 11.51 -22.80 -4.04
CA MET A 31 10.91 -21.68 -4.77
C MET A 31 11.75 -20.41 -4.68
N ARG A 32 12.35 -20.11 -3.50
CA ARG A 32 13.29 -19.01 -3.36
C ARG A 32 14.52 -19.20 -4.26
N PHE A 33 15.08 -20.40 -4.34
CA PHE A 33 16.21 -20.70 -5.23
C PHE A 33 15.81 -20.52 -6.71
N LEU A 34 14.66 -21.01 -7.12
CA LEU A 34 14.17 -20.85 -8.50
C LEU A 34 13.93 -19.38 -8.84
N ASN A 35 13.48 -18.58 -7.86
CA ASN A 35 13.22 -17.17 -8.01
C ASN A 35 14.41 -16.26 -7.65
N ARG A 36 15.61 -16.79 -7.45
CA ARG A 36 16.78 -16.03 -6.95
C ARG A 36 17.14 -14.79 -7.78
N ARG A 37 16.91 -14.84 -9.10
CA ARG A 37 17.13 -13.71 -10.02
C ARG A 37 15.98 -12.72 -10.07
N ARG A 38 14.91 -12.97 -9.32
CA ARG A 38 13.78 -12.05 -9.23
C ARG A 38 14.03 -11.03 -8.13
N VAL A 39 13.86 -9.77 -8.49
CA VAL A 39 13.96 -8.65 -7.56
C VAL A 39 12.63 -8.47 -6.86
N ILE A 40 12.68 -8.41 -5.53
CA ILE A 40 11.53 -8.14 -4.68
C ILE A 40 11.56 -6.69 -4.20
N VAL A 41 10.44 -5.99 -4.32
CA VAL A 41 10.21 -4.74 -3.61
C VAL A 41 9.05 -4.98 -2.64
N LEU A 42 9.34 -4.91 -1.34
CA LEU A 42 8.32 -5.07 -0.29
C LEU A 42 7.63 -3.75 -0.04
N ALA A 43 6.32 -3.80 0.15
CA ALA A 43 5.52 -2.64 0.49
C ALA A 43 4.78 -2.83 1.82
N TYR A 44 4.90 -1.81 2.66
CA TYR A 44 4.17 -1.60 3.91
C TYR A 44 3.51 -0.22 3.89
N HIS A 45 2.63 0.07 4.86
CA HIS A 45 2.06 1.40 5.05
C HIS A 45 2.25 1.84 6.52
N GLY A 46 1.37 1.39 7.41
CA GLY A 46 1.47 1.68 8.82
C GLY A 46 1.87 0.47 9.66
N PHE A 47 2.12 0.73 10.92
CA PHE A 47 2.48 -0.28 11.92
C PHE A 47 1.64 -0.11 13.18
N THR A 48 1.52 -1.17 13.96
CA THR A 48 0.80 -1.16 15.23
C THR A 48 1.47 -2.10 16.22
N ASP A 49 1.40 -1.78 17.49
CA ASP A 49 1.74 -2.63 18.62
C ASP A 49 0.48 -3.18 19.31
N GLN A 50 -0.69 -2.76 18.82
CA GLN A 50 -1.96 -3.17 19.37
C GLN A 50 -2.47 -4.46 18.72
N PRO A 51 -3.17 -5.33 19.46
CA PRO A 51 -3.84 -6.47 18.89
C PRO A 51 -4.91 -6.03 17.88
N ALA A 52 -5.28 -6.92 16.96
CA ALA A 52 -6.34 -6.62 15.99
C ALA A 52 -7.61 -6.16 16.70
N GLY A 53 -8.07 -4.95 16.37
CA GLY A 53 -9.30 -4.37 16.94
C GLY A 53 -10.56 -5.14 16.56
N GLN A 54 -11.63 -4.94 17.33
CA GLN A 54 -12.96 -5.52 17.06
C GLN A 54 -13.82 -4.66 16.13
N GLY A 55 -13.41 -3.40 15.88
CA GLY A 55 -14.09 -2.43 15.02
C GLY A 55 -13.67 -2.49 13.56
N LEU A 56 -13.98 -1.41 12.85
CA LEU A 56 -13.58 -1.21 11.45
C LEU A 56 -12.10 -0.82 11.32
N GLN A 57 -11.51 -0.29 12.39
CA GLN A 57 -10.12 0.19 12.43
C GLN A 57 -9.15 -0.89 11.96
N ASN A 58 -8.30 -0.50 11.01
CA ASN A 58 -7.37 -1.41 10.35
C ASN A 58 -8.04 -2.64 9.70
N GLY A 59 -9.32 -2.53 9.35
CA GLY A 59 -10.10 -3.62 8.76
C GLY A 59 -9.50 -4.14 7.44
N GLN A 60 -8.85 -3.27 6.69
CA GLN A 60 -8.12 -3.59 5.45
C GLN A 60 -6.71 -4.17 5.70
N GLY A 61 -6.23 -4.21 6.96
CA GLY A 61 -4.89 -4.71 7.31
C GLY A 61 -3.76 -3.82 6.80
N LYS A 62 -3.98 -2.51 6.72
CA LYS A 62 -2.99 -1.52 6.29
C LYS A 62 -1.84 -1.40 7.29
N HIS A 63 -2.13 -1.50 8.58
CA HIS A 63 -1.14 -1.49 9.66
C HIS A 63 -0.73 -2.91 10.04
N VAL A 64 0.57 -3.17 9.99
CA VAL A 64 1.17 -4.47 10.33
C VAL A 64 1.65 -4.46 11.78
N HIS A 65 1.42 -5.54 12.52
CA HIS A 65 1.94 -5.64 13.89
C HIS A 65 3.48 -5.59 13.88
N VAL A 66 4.07 -4.79 14.78
CA VAL A 66 5.52 -4.55 14.80
C VAL A 66 6.34 -5.82 15.00
N ASP A 67 5.85 -6.80 15.77
CA ASP A 67 6.56 -8.08 15.94
C ASP A 67 6.57 -8.91 14.64
N ALA A 68 5.47 -8.90 13.88
CA ALA A 68 5.41 -9.56 12.57
C ALA A 68 6.34 -8.86 11.56
N PHE A 69 6.43 -7.53 11.62
CA PHE A 69 7.38 -6.76 10.82
C PHE A 69 8.82 -7.09 11.21
N ARG A 70 9.15 -7.13 12.51
CA ARG A 70 10.48 -7.51 13.02
C ARG A 70 10.89 -8.91 12.55
N ALA A 71 10.01 -9.89 12.69
CA ALA A 71 10.26 -11.26 12.23
C ALA A 71 10.51 -11.31 10.70
N ALA A 72 9.71 -10.55 9.92
CA ALA A 72 9.88 -10.43 8.48
C ALA A 72 11.25 -9.81 8.11
N MET A 73 11.65 -8.73 8.77
CA MET A 73 12.92 -8.04 8.51
C MET A 73 14.13 -8.89 8.94
N ALA A 74 14.03 -9.60 10.05
CA ALA A 74 15.07 -10.56 10.48
C ALA A 74 15.23 -11.70 9.44
N TYR A 75 14.13 -12.25 8.92
CA TYR A 75 14.18 -13.24 7.86
C TYR A 75 14.78 -12.68 6.57
N VAL A 76 14.37 -11.49 6.16
CA VAL A 76 14.88 -10.79 4.98
C VAL A 76 16.39 -10.57 5.11
N ARG A 77 16.84 -10.02 6.22
CA ARG A 77 18.27 -9.75 6.48
C ARG A 77 19.13 -11.02 6.43
N ARG A 78 18.59 -12.17 6.89
CA ARG A 78 19.31 -13.45 6.90
C ARG A 78 19.34 -14.14 5.55
N HIS A 79 18.34 -13.92 4.69
CA HIS A 79 18.11 -14.78 3.53
C HIS A 79 18.12 -14.07 2.19
N TYR A 80 18.22 -12.74 2.17
CA TYR A 80 18.18 -11.92 0.97
C TYR A 80 19.34 -10.93 0.92
N HIS A 81 19.71 -10.52 -0.27
CA HIS A 81 20.58 -9.37 -0.50
C HIS A 81 19.75 -8.10 -0.36
N VAL A 82 19.78 -7.49 0.81
CA VAL A 82 19.01 -6.28 1.09
C VAL A 82 19.74 -5.07 0.52
N THR A 83 19.07 -4.26 -0.28
CA THR A 83 19.62 -3.06 -0.88
C THR A 83 18.67 -1.88 -0.70
N SER A 84 19.18 -0.65 -0.76
CA SER A 84 18.31 0.53 -0.85
C SER A 84 17.61 0.57 -2.21
N LEU A 85 16.44 1.19 -2.26
CA LEU A 85 15.72 1.38 -3.53
C LEU A 85 16.53 2.26 -4.50
N GLU A 86 17.27 3.25 -3.99
CA GLU A 86 18.13 4.11 -4.80
C GLU A 86 19.20 3.30 -5.54
N ASN A 87 19.89 2.39 -4.83
CA ASN A 87 20.88 1.52 -5.45
C ASN A 87 20.26 0.57 -6.47
N LEU A 88 19.10 0.01 -6.14
CA LEU A 88 18.35 -0.85 -7.06
C LEU A 88 17.97 -0.11 -8.34
N VAL A 89 17.42 1.09 -8.22
CA VAL A 89 17.07 1.96 -9.37
C VAL A 89 18.32 2.35 -10.18
N ALA A 90 19.45 2.61 -9.52
CA ALA A 90 20.72 2.87 -10.19
C ALA A 90 21.18 1.67 -11.03
N CYS A 91 21.06 0.44 -10.51
CA CYS A 91 21.35 -0.78 -11.28
C CYS A 91 20.46 -0.90 -12.53
N TYR A 92 19.14 -0.72 -12.38
CA TYR A 92 18.22 -0.76 -13.52
C TYR A 92 18.56 0.27 -14.60
N ARG A 93 18.95 1.48 -14.20
CA ARG A 93 19.24 2.57 -15.14
C ARG A 93 20.60 2.46 -15.83
N SER A 94 21.57 1.88 -15.15
CA SER A 94 22.93 1.69 -15.70
C SER A 94 23.11 0.36 -16.43
N GLY A 95 22.18 -0.58 -16.28
CA GLY A 95 22.33 -1.95 -16.76
C GLY A 95 23.34 -2.77 -15.93
N ALA A 96 23.72 -2.28 -14.75
CA ALA A 96 24.60 -3.02 -13.85
C ALA A 96 23.94 -4.31 -13.35
N PRO A 97 24.69 -5.39 -13.13
CA PRO A 97 24.15 -6.66 -12.68
C PRO A 97 23.51 -6.52 -11.29
N ILE A 98 22.29 -7.05 -11.15
CA ILE A 98 21.58 -7.09 -9.88
C ILE A 98 21.89 -8.43 -9.19
N PRO A 99 22.40 -8.44 -7.95
CA PRO A 99 22.70 -9.67 -7.23
C PRO A 99 21.50 -10.61 -7.09
N ASP A 100 21.77 -11.93 -7.03
CA ASP A 100 20.73 -12.92 -6.70
C ASP A 100 20.09 -12.59 -5.34
N TYR A 101 18.80 -12.91 -5.18
CA TYR A 101 18.02 -12.68 -3.96
C TYR A 101 17.86 -11.21 -3.55
N THR A 102 17.96 -10.26 -4.49
CA THR A 102 17.84 -8.84 -4.19
C THR A 102 16.43 -8.48 -3.70
N ILE A 103 16.39 -7.72 -2.60
CA ILE A 103 15.17 -7.19 -2.00
C ILE A 103 15.37 -5.73 -1.55
N ALA A 104 14.37 -4.88 -1.80
CA ALA A 104 14.25 -3.54 -1.26
C ALA A 104 12.96 -3.42 -0.41
N VAL A 105 12.98 -2.58 0.61
CA VAL A 105 11.84 -2.35 1.51
C VAL A 105 11.29 -0.95 1.32
N THR A 106 9.96 -0.83 1.21
CA THR A 106 9.27 0.45 1.05
C THR A 106 8.10 0.58 2.03
N ILE A 107 7.82 1.81 2.46
CA ILE A 107 6.74 2.16 3.37
C ILE A 107 6.01 3.36 2.77
N ASP A 108 4.71 3.26 2.58
CA ASP A 108 3.91 4.29 1.91
C ASP A 108 3.17 5.20 2.92
N ASP A 109 2.59 6.27 2.42
CA ASP A 109 1.69 7.25 3.05
C ASP A 109 2.40 8.25 3.99
N GLY A 110 3.25 7.79 4.88
CA GLY A 110 3.91 8.66 5.87
C GLY A 110 3.22 8.68 7.24
N PHE A 111 2.76 7.51 7.72
CA PHE A 111 2.23 7.35 9.08
C PHE A 111 3.34 7.46 10.14
N GLU A 112 3.05 8.10 11.28
CA GLU A 112 3.97 8.26 12.42
C GLU A 112 4.51 6.92 12.95
N SER A 113 3.73 5.86 12.84
CA SER A 113 4.16 4.50 13.21
C SER A 113 5.36 3.99 12.41
N SER A 114 5.67 4.61 11.28
CA SER A 114 6.91 4.34 10.53
C SER A 114 8.15 4.80 11.32
N TYR A 115 8.04 5.89 12.07
CA TYR A 115 9.10 6.39 12.95
C TYR A 115 9.10 5.68 14.31
N THR A 116 7.93 5.59 14.96
CA THR A 116 7.83 5.10 16.34
C THR A 116 8.02 3.59 16.46
N LEU A 117 7.59 2.81 15.46
CA LEU A 117 7.59 1.35 15.51
C LEU A 117 8.52 0.71 14.47
N ALA A 118 8.51 1.16 13.20
CA ALA A 118 9.31 0.50 12.17
C ALA A 118 10.77 0.94 12.17
N PHE A 119 11.05 2.23 12.31
CA PHE A 119 12.43 2.75 12.25
C PHE A 119 13.37 2.12 13.30
N PRO A 120 12.97 1.93 14.58
CA PRO A 120 13.81 1.22 15.56
C PRO A 120 14.17 -0.20 15.10
N VAL A 121 13.23 -0.94 14.50
CA VAL A 121 13.46 -2.29 13.97
C VAL A 121 14.43 -2.27 12.79
N LEU A 122 14.22 -1.35 11.83
CA LEU A 122 15.08 -1.20 10.67
C LEU A 122 16.51 -0.82 11.07
N ARG A 123 16.66 0.07 12.06
CA ARG A 123 17.95 0.51 12.60
C ARG A 123 18.68 -0.62 13.31
N GLU A 124 17.99 -1.38 14.16
CA GLU A 124 18.57 -2.55 14.87
C GLU A 124 19.07 -3.60 13.88
N LEU A 125 18.27 -3.93 12.85
CA LEU A 125 18.60 -4.96 11.87
C LEU A 125 19.43 -4.44 10.69
N GLN A 126 19.76 -3.16 10.65
CA GLN A 126 20.50 -2.51 9.56
C GLN A 126 19.85 -2.80 8.18
N VAL A 127 18.51 -2.66 8.10
CA VAL A 127 17.73 -2.86 6.88
C VAL A 127 17.41 -1.50 6.27
N PRO A 128 17.97 -1.13 5.11
CA PRO A 128 17.62 0.10 4.44
C PRO A 128 16.17 0.04 3.93
N ALA A 129 15.48 1.18 3.97
CA ALA A 129 14.12 1.31 3.46
C ALA A 129 13.88 2.68 2.80
N THR A 130 12.80 2.78 2.03
CA THR A 130 12.33 4.06 1.46
C THR A 130 10.94 4.35 2.00
N ILE A 131 10.73 5.56 2.51
CA ILE A 131 9.40 6.04 2.92
C ILE A 131 8.87 6.99 1.85
N PHE A 132 7.69 6.68 1.31
CA PHE A 132 6.98 7.52 0.36
C PHE A 132 5.93 8.36 1.10
N VAL A 133 6.09 9.67 1.04
CA VAL A 133 5.30 10.61 1.83
C VAL A 133 4.24 11.29 0.97
N ALA A 134 2.97 11.17 1.38
CA ALA A 134 1.90 12.05 0.93
C ALA A 134 2.03 13.37 1.68
N THR A 135 2.49 14.42 1.00
CA THR A 135 3.02 15.59 1.71
C THR A 135 1.96 16.41 2.44
N ASP A 136 0.72 16.49 1.94
CA ASP A 136 -0.38 17.16 2.65
C ASP A 136 -0.80 16.41 3.92
N PHE A 137 -0.67 15.08 3.92
CA PHE A 137 -0.93 14.29 5.12
C PHE A 137 0.02 14.70 6.26
N VAL A 138 1.30 14.94 5.92
CA VAL A 138 2.34 15.35 6.89
C VAL A 138 2.26 16.85 7.19
N ASP A 139 2.19 17.71 6.19
CA ASP A 139 2.31 19.16 6.34
C ASP A 139 1.04 19.81 6.90
N GLN A 140 -0.13 19.40 6.39
CA GLN A 140 -1.42 19.93 6.81
C GLN A 140 -2.10 19.07 7.88
N ARG A 141 -1.52 17.92 8.22
CA ARG A 141 -2.06 16.95 9.19
C ARG A 141 -3.50 16.53 8.89
N ARG A 142 -3.84 16.45 7.59
CA ARG A 142 -5.15 16.01 7.11
C ARG A 142 -5.15 14.53 6.84
N LEU A 143 -6.14 13.82 7.36
CA LEU A 143 -6.31 12.39 7.09
C LEU A 143 -6.45 12.10 5.60
N LEU A 144 -5.89 10.99 5.16
CA LEU A 144 -6.14 10.46 3.83
C LEU A 144 -7.64 10.15 3.67
N TRP A 145 -8.19 10.35 2.47
CA TRP A 145 -9.62 10.15 2.21
C TRP A 145 -10.13 8.77 2.69
N SER A 146 -9.29 7.74 2.58
CA SER A 146 -9.63 6.39 3.01
C SER A 146 -9.72 6.24 4.53
N ASP A 147 -8.94 7.02 5.27
CA ASP A 147 -8.92 7.01 6.71
C ASP A 147 -10.04 7.88 7.28
N ARG A 148 -10.39 8.96 6.58
CA ARG A 148 -11.59 9.76 6.85
C ARG A 148 -12.84 8.87 6.78
N LEU A 149 -12.98 8.10 5.70
CA LEU A 149 -14.09 7.18 5.51
C LEU A 149 -14.14 6.10 6.59
N GLU A 150 -12.99 5.45 6.88
CA GLU A 150 -12.88 4.42 7.92
C GLU A 150 -13.29 4.98 9.28
N TYR A 151 -12.74 6.13 9.66
CA TYR A 151 -13.03 6.79 10.93
C TYR A 151 -14.51 7.18 11.05
N ALA A 152 -15.08 7.78 10.00
CA ALA A 152 -16.48 8.19 10.00
C ALA A 152 -17.43 6.99 10.14
N LEU A 153 -17.17 5.91 9.43
CA LEU A 153 -17.97 4.68 9.54
C LEU A 153 -17.79 3.98 10.90
N ASP A 154 -16.58 3.98 11.45
CA ASP A 154 -16.32 3.33 12.75
C ASP A 154 -17.04 4.05 13.89
N THR A 155 -17.03 5.38 13.89
CA THR A 155 -17.52 6.22 15.00
C THR A 155 -19.00 6.61 14.90
N THR A 156 -19.62 6.51 13.72
CA THR A 156 -21.02 6.91 13.55
C THR A 156 -21.99 6.09 14.35
N THR A 157 -23.06 6.74 14.84
CA THR A 157 -24.27 6.15 15.42
C THR A 157 -25.42 6.08 14.42
N ALA A 158 -25.26 6.58 13.19
CA ALA A 158 -26.29 6.49 12.16
C ALA A 158 -26.55 5.02 11.77
N SER A 159 -27.80 4.72 11.41
CA SER A 159 -28.19 3.37 10.96
C SER A 159 -28.10 3.20 9.44
N THR A 160 -28.14 4.30 8.68
CA THR A 160 -28.16 4.25 7.22
C THR A 160 -27.29 5.36 6.61
N LEU A 161 -26.73 5.08 5.43
CA LEU A 161 -26.00 6.02 4.61
C LEU A 161 -26.52 5.92 3.17
N SER A 162 -26.95 7.04 2.56
CA SER A 162 -27.48 7.08 1.20
C SER A 162 -26.76 8.15 0.36
N LEU A 163 -26.06 7.72 -0.66
CA LEU A 163 -25.19 8.57 -1.47
C LEU A 163 -25.57 8.51 -2.95
N THR A 164 -25.23 9.56 -3.69
CA THR A 164 -25.24 9.53 -5.16
C THR A 164 -23.80 9.52 -5.65
N ILE A 165 -23.39 8.44 -6.33
CA ILE A 165 -22.02 8.22 -6.79
C ILE A 165 -22.06 7.98 -8.30
N GLY A 166 -21.45 8.85 -9.10
CA GLY A 166 -21.47 8.73 -10.56
C GLY A 166 -22.91 8.71 -11.13
N GLY A 167 -23.84 9.47 -10.55
CA GLY A 167 -25.24 9.52 -10.93
C GLY A 167 -26.10 8.34 -10.43
N GLN A 168 -25.52 7.37 -9.71
CA GLN A 168 -26.26 6.23 -9.15
C GLN A 168 -26.49 6.42 -7.66
N ARG A 169 -27.74 6.27 -7.22
CA ARG A 169 -28.07 6.24 -5.79
C ARG A 169 -27.73 4.88 -5.20
N VAL A 170 -26.98 4.89 -4.11
CA VAL A 170 -26.61 3.71 -3.33
C VAL A 170 -27.00 3.94 -1.87
N SER A 171 -27.42 2.88 -1.17
CA SER A 171 -27.80 2.96 0.24
C SER A 171 -27.20 1.78 0.99
N TYR A 172 -26.71 2.06 2.20
CA TYR A 172 -26.03 1.09 3.07
C TYR A 172 -26.71 1.07 4.43
N ASP A 173 -26.88 -0.12 4.98
CA ASP A 173 -27.16 -0.30 6.40
C ASP A 173 -25.81 -0.26 7.14
N VAL A 174 -25.61 0.76 7.97
CA VAL A 174 -24.39 0.97 8.77
C VAL A 174 -24.67 0.86 10.28
N SER A 175 -25.82 0.27 10.66
CA SER A 175 -26.21 0.07 12.05
C SER A 175 -25.37 -1.00 12.79
N HIS A 176 -24.69 -1.86 12.04
CA HIS A 176 -23.91 -2.98 12.57
C HIS A 176 -22.57 -3.15 11.84
N LEU A 177 -21.60 -3.80 12.50
CA LEU A 177 -20.22 -3.88 12.02
C LEU A 177 -20.08 -4.49 10.62
N ASP A 178 -20.78 -5.58 10.33
CA ASP A 178 -20.71 -6.22 8.99
C ASP A 178 -21.24 -5.28 7.89
N GLY A 179 -22.26 -4.48 8.18
CA GLY A 179 -22.78 -3.47 7.28
C GLY A 179 -21.78 -2.33 7.05
N LYS A 180 -21.14 -1.84 8.11
CA LYS A 180 -20.05 -0.84 8.02
C LYS A 180 -18.88 -1.35 7.19
N ILE A 181 -18.45 -2.61 7.39
CA ILE A 181 -17.37 -3.25 6.62
C ILE A 181 -17.77 -3.37 5.14
N ALA A 182 -18.99 -3.77 4.85
CA ALA A 182 -19.49 -3.88 3.47
C ALA A 182 -19.54 -2.51 2.80
N CYS A 183 -19.99 -1.48 3.51
CA CYS A 183 -20.05 -0.09 3.06
C CYS A 183 -18.64 0.44 2.74
N ASP A 184 -17.67 0.32 3.68
CA ASP A 184 -16.28 0.74 3.47
C ASP A 184 -15.67 0.09 2.23
N SER A 185 -15.84 -1.23 2.09
CA SER A 185 -15.29 -1.99 0.96
C SER A 185 -15.87 -1.56 -0.39
N ASP A 186 -17.19 -1.34 -0.47
CA ASP A 186 -17.85 -0.91 -1.70
C ASP A 186 -17.53 0.55 -2.04
N LEU A 187 -17.58 1.45 -1.05
CA LEU A 187 -17.24 2.85 -1.23
C LEU A 187 -15.80 3.02 -1.71
N ARG A 188 -14.81 2.38 -1.07
CA ARG A 188 -13.41 2.41 -1.55
C ARG A 188 -13.28 1.95 -3.00
N THR A 189 -14.06 0.94 -3.41
CA THR A 189 -14.02 0.43 -4.79
C THR A 189 -14.60 1.43 -5.79
N ARG A 190 -15.70 2.11 -5.43
CA ARG A 190 -16.36 3.11 -6.29
C ARG A 190 -15.56 4.40 -6.36
N LEU A 191 -15.13 4.92 -5.21
CA LEU A 191 -14.44 6.19 -5.07
C LEU A 191 -13.08 6.21 -5.81
N LYS A 192 -12.37 5.09 -5.88
CA LYS A 192 -11.13 4.97 -6.68
C LYS A 192 -11.33 5.17 -8.19
N ARG A 193 -12.56 5.11 -8.68
CA ARG A 193 -12.89 5.28 -10.11
C ARG A 193 -13.31 6.70 -10.47
N LEU A 194 -13.61 7.51 -9.47
CA LEU A 194 -14.06 8.89 -9.67
C LEU A 194 -12.88 9.83 -9.96
N PRO A 195 -13.17 10.96 -10.64
CA PRO A 195 -12.31 12.13 -10.60
C PRO A 195 -12.04 12.54 -9.13
N GLN A 196 -10.92 13.22 -8.91
CA GLN A 196 -10.48 13.58 -7.56
C GLN A 196 -11.52 14.44 -6.81
N GLU A 197 -12.02 15.47 -7.48
CA GLU A 197 -12.99 16.42 -6.91
C GLU A 197 -14.30 15.72 -6.51
N ASP A 198 -14.80 14.84 -7.39
CA ASP A 198 -16.03 14.08 -7.13
C ASP A 198 -15.83 13.12 -5.94
N ARG A 199 -14.65 12.51 -5.85
CA ARG A 199 -14.31 11.63 -4.72
C ARG A 199 -14.32 12.39 -3.40
N ASP A 200 -13.66 13.54 -3.36
CA ASP A 200 -13.57 14.36 -2.15
C ASP A 200 -14.96 14.86 -1.72
N ALA A 201 -15.78 15.32 -2.66
CA ALA A 201 -17.16 15.71 -2.40
C ALA A 201 -18.01 14.55 -1.82
N VAL A 202 -17.83 13.32 -2.32
CA VAL A 202 -18.55 12.15 -1.78
C VAL A 202 -18.06 11.82 -0.36
N VAL A 203 -16.78 11.95 -0.07
CA VAL A 203 -16.24 11.72 1.30
C VAL A 203 -16.79 12.76 2.26
N ASP A 204 -16.84 14.04 1.88
CA ASP A 204 -17.43 15.12 2.68
C ASP A 204 -18.92 14.86 2.95
N GLU A 205 -19.65 14.40 1.93
CA GLU A 205 -21.06 14.03 2.07
C GLU A 205 -21.27 12.81 2.98
N CYS A 206 -20.35 11.81 2.94
CA CYS A 206 -20.36 10.69 3.90
C CYS A 206 -20.26 11.20 5.34
N GLU A 207 -19.28 12.03 5.65
CA GLU A 207 -19.09 12.59 7.00
C GLU A 207 -20.32 13.35 7.46
N ARG A 208 -20.89 14.19 6.59
CA ARG A 208 -22.08 14.97 6.88
C ARG A 208 -23.29 14.09 7.21
N GLN A 209 -23.56 13.06 6.39
CA GLN A 209 -24.73 12.17 6.63
C GLN A 209 -24.51 11.25 7.84
N LEU A 210 -23.27 10.85 8.09
CA LEU A 210 -22.93 10.03 9.26
C LEU A 210 -22.89 10.86 10.55
N GLY A 211 -23.01 12.21 10.46
CA GLY A 211 -22.96 13.10 11.61
C GLY A 211 -21.59 13.12 12.30
N VAL A 212 -20.51 12.86 11.55
CA VAL A 212 -19.15 12.78 12.09
C VAL A 212 -18.36 14.01 11.70
N VAL A 213 -17.74 14.63 12.69
CA VAL A 213 -16.72 15.66 12.50
C VAL A 213 -15.39 15.02 12.86
N ILE A 214 -14.45 15.00 11.93
CA ILE A 214 -13.10 14.47 12.18
C ILE A 214 -12.37 15.43 13.13
N PRO A 215 -11.95 14.99 14.32
CA PRO A 215 -11.25 15.86 15.25
C PRO A 215 -9.81 16.16 14.78
N ALA A 216 -9.13 17.07 15.49
CA ALA A 216 -7.72 17.31 15.26
C ALA A 216 -6.92 16.00 15.41
N VAL A 217 -5.87 15.85 14.62
CA VAL A 217 -5.14 14.58 14.51
C VAL A 217 -4.58 14.08 15.83
N GLU A 218 -4.25 15.00 16.74
CA GLU A 218 -3.76 14.71 18.10
C GLU A 218 -4.79 14.01 18.99
N GLN A 219 -6.07 14.12 18.65
CA GLN A 219 -7.19 13.49 19.37
C GLN A 219 -7.60 12.14 18.75
N LEU A 220 -7.03 11.82 17.58
CA LEU A 220 -7.31 10.57 16.90
C LEU A 220 -6.47 9.41 17.46
N PRO A 221 -6.88 8.15 17.25
CA PRO A 221 -6.02 7.00 17.51
C PRO A 221 -4.67 7.12 16.78
N ALA A 222 -3.59 6.71 17.43
CA ALA A 222 -2.20 6.84 16.93
C ALA A 222 -1.99 6.26 15.51
N MET A 223 -2.81 5.28 15.10
CA MET A 223 -2.75 4.71 13.77
C MET A 223 -3.08 5.70 12.63
N TYR A 224 -3.73 6.82 12.93
CA TYR A 224 -4.04 7.88 11.96
C TYR A 224 -3.04 9.03 11.98
N HIS A 225 -2.07 9.03 12.90
CA HIS A 225 -1.12 10.13 13.01
C HIS A 225 -0.14 10.15 11.83
N PRO A 226 0.06 11.32 11.19
CA PRO A 226 1.13 11.49 10.21
C PRO A 226 2.47 11.69 10.89
N LEU A 227 3.54 11.35 10.18
CA LEU A 227 4.89 11.79 10.52
C LEU A 227 4.97 13.31 10.68
N THR A 228 5.94 13.76 11.42
CA THR A 228 6.39 15.16 11.41
C THR A 228 7.63 15.32 10.53
N TRP A 229 7.85 16.52 10.00
CA TRP A 229 9.06 16.79 9.22
C TRP A 229 10.36 16.63 10.04
N ALA A 230 10.30 16.79 11.37
CA ALA A 230 11.43 16.52 12.25
C ALA A 230 11.78 15.01 12.26
N GLN A 231 10.78 14.15 12.42
CA GLN A 231 10.94 12.69 12.36
C GLN A 231 11.46 12.23 10.99
N ILE A 232 10.94 12.80 9.90
CA ILE A 232 11.38 12.48 8.52
C ILE A 232 12.86 12.85 8.34
N ARG A 233 13.28 14.03 8.80
CA ARG A 233 14.69 14.45 8.73
C ARG A 233 15.60 13.53 9.54
N GLU A 234 15.20 13.15 10.75
CA GLU A 234 16.00 12.24 11.59
C GLU A 234 16.17 10.87 10.90
N MET A 235 15.10 10.31 10.35
CA MET A 235 15.17 9.07 9.59
C MET A 235 16.09 9.17 8.37
N GLN A 236 15.99 10.25 7.61
CA GLN A 236 16.84 10.50 6.44
C GLN A 236 18.32 10.68 6.83
N GLN A 237 18.61 11.46 7.89
CA GLN A 237 19.96 11.71 8.38
C GLN A 237 20.63 10.45 8.96
N SER A 238 19.85 9.43 9.32
CA SER A 238 20.42 8.15 9.74
C SER A 238 21.22 7.44 8.64
N GLY A 239 21.07 7.87 7.38
CA GLY A 239 21.65 7.21 6.21
C GLY A 239 21.04 5.85 5.85
N LEU A 240 20.08 5.39 6.66
CA LEU A 240 19.42 4.10 6.47
C LEU A 240 18.12 4.24 5.66
N LEU A 241 17.43 5.38 5.77
CA LEU A 241 16.16 5.61 5.11
C LEU A 241 16.24 6.70 4.05
N ALA A 242 15.74 6.38 2.86
CA ALA A 242 15.51 7.35 1.80
C ALA A 242 14.06 7.87 1.87
N ILE A 243 13.84 9.10 1.43
CA ILE A 243 12.52 9.71 1.36
C ILE A 243 12.10 9.87 -0.10
N GLY A 244 10.92 9.40 -0.45
CA GLY A 244 10.31 9.53 -1.76
C GLY A 244 8.94 10.21 -1.68
N SER A 245 8.39 10.57 -2.83
CA SER A 245 7.09 11.22 -2.95
C SER A 245 5.96 10.21 -3.19
N HIS A 246 4.81 10.50 -2.55
CA HIS A 246 3.54 9.81 -2.76
C HIS A 246 2.43 10.80 -3.16
N THR A 247 2.76 11.75 -4.04
CA THR A 247 2.01 12.94 -4.44
C THR A 247 1.82 13.95 -3.30
N LEU A 248 1.22 15.08 -3.59
CA LEU A 248 0.91 16.12 -2.62
C LEU A 248 -0.26 15.66 -1.71
N SER A 249 -1.41 15.36 -2.28
CA SER A 249 -2.66 15.04 -1.58
C SER A 249 -3.14 13.60 -1.77
N HIS A 250 -2.23 12.65 -2.05
CA HIS A 250 -2.52 11.23 -2.24
C HIS A 250 -3.55 10.97 -3.36
N VAL A 251 -3.42 11.69 -4.48
CA VAL A 251 -4.31 11.54 -5.64
C VAL A 251 -3.97 10.30 -6.48
N ILE A 252 -4.96 9.75 -7.14
CA ILE A 252 -4.75 8.82 -8.25
C ILE A 252 -4.44 9.65 -9.48
N VAL A 253 -3.18 9.72 -9.90
CA VAL A 253 -2.67 10.67 -10.92
C VAL A 253 -3.48 10.64 -12.21
N THR A 254 -3.92 9.45 -12.67
CA THR A 254 -4.75 9.30 -13.87
C THR A 254 -6.19 9.80 -13.71
N ARG A 255 -6.62 10.18 -12.49
CA ARG A 255 -7.96 10.70 -12.17
C ARG A 255 -7.99 12.22 -11.99
N CYS A 256 -6.85 12.86 -12.14
CA CYS A 256 -6.74 14.31 -12.13
C CYS A 256 -6.72 14.83 -13.58
N ASP A 257 -7.12 16.08 -13.75
CA ASP A 257 -6.80 16.79 -14.98
C ASP A 257 -5.27 16.93 -15.14
N PRO A 258 -4.77 17.15 -16.37
CA PRO A 258 -3.33 17.15 -16.62
C PRO A 258 -2.53 18.21 -15.85
N GLU A 259 -3.09 19.39 -15.63
CA GLU A 259 -2.42 20.49 -14.94
C GLU A 259 -2.28 20.16 -13.45
N ARG A 260 -3.37 19.74 -12.82
CA ARG A 260 -3.37 19.29 -11.43
C ARG A 260 -2.45 18.10 -11.22
N ALA A 261 -2.48 17.10 -12.12
CA ALA A 261 -1.61 15.92 -12.02
C ALA A 261 -0.12 16.31 -11.97
N GLN A 262 0.31 17.20 -12.88
CA GLN A 262 1.68 17.68 -12.92
C GLN A 262 2.04 18.54 -11.70
N ASP A 263 1.10 19.36 -11.20
CA ASP A 263 1.29 20.16 -10.00
C ASP A 263 1.47 19.27 -8.75
N GLU A 264 0.65 18.23 -8.59
CA GLU A 264 0.76 17.21 -7.52
C GLU A 264 2.16 16.57 -7.48
N LEU A 265 2.69 16.22 -8.66
CA LEU A 265 4.01 15.61 -8.77
C LEU A 265 5.14 16.60 -8.47
N ARG A 266 5.08 17.79 -9.05
CA ARG A 266 6.10 18.82 -8.91
C ARG A 266 6.17 19.37 -7.49
N ARG A 267 5.03 19.77 -6.92
CA ARG A 267 4.96 20.40 -5.59
C ARG A 267 5.30 19.43 -4.47
N SER A 268 4.84 18.17 -4.54
CA SER A 268 5.20 17.17 -3.54
C SER A 268 6.72 16.96 -3.48
N ARG A 269 7.38 16.89 -4.64
CA ARG A 269 8.84 16.81 -4.73
C ARG A 269 9.52 18.03 -4.11
N GLN A 270 9.13 19.23 -4.55
CA GLN A 270 9.70 20.49 -4.05
C GLN A 270 9.55 20.62 -2.54
N LEU A 271 8.35 20.34 -2.01
CA LEU A 271 8.10 20.43 -0.58
C LEU A 271 8.98 19.45 0.23
N ILE A 272 9.13 18.21 -0.25
CA ILE A 272 10.02 17.25 0.39
C ILE A 272 11.47 17.79 0.38
N GLU A 273 11.98 18.20 -0.79
CA GLU A 273 13.34 18.72 -0.93
C GLU A 273 13.61 19.93 -0.04
N GLU A 274 12.67 20.87 0.05
CA GLU A 274 12.74 22.03 0.94
C GLU A 274 12.77 21.62 2.43
N ARG A 275 11.95 20.65 2.81
CA ARG A 275 11.81 20.24 4.21
C ARG A 275 12.97 19.38 4.72
N ILE A 276 13.56 18.54 3.87
CA ILE A 276 14.64 17.62 4.29
C ILE A 276 16.04 18.09 3.88
N GLY A 277 16.15 19.04 2.95
CA GLY A 277 17.44 19.55 2.45
C GLY A 277 18.18 18.54 1.55
N ALA A 278 17.47 17.58 0.95
CA ALA A 278 18.04 16.54 0.10
C ALA A 278 17.14 16.27 -1.12
N ALA A 279 17.71 15.74 -2.21
CA ALA A 279 16.96 15.46 -3.43
C ALA A 279 15.92 14.35 -3.24
N CYS A 280 14.70 14.58 -3.70
CA CYS A 280 13.61 13.60 -3.74
C CYS A 280 13.43 13.09 -5.17
N ARG A 281 13.97 11.91 -5.48
CA ARG A 281 13.97 11.34 -6.85
C ARG A 281 13.10 10.10 -7.00
N LEU A 282 12.65 9.51 -5.90
CA LEU A 282 11.87 8.28 -5.88
C LEU A 282 10.39 8.60 -5.79
N PHE A 283 9.57 7.85 -6.51
CA PHE A 283 8.12 8.05 -6.54
C PHE A 283 7.37 6.72 -6.36
N CYS A 284 6.23 6.78 -5.67
CA CYS A 284 5.27 5.70 -5.58
C CYS A 284 3.88 6.20 -5.97
N TYR A 285 3.21 5.50 -6.88
CA TYR A 285 1.85 5.86 -7.30
C TYR A 285 0.83 5.56 -6.19
N PRO A 286 0.04 6.54 -5.71
CA PRO A 286 -1.09 6.27 -4.83
C PRO A 286 -2.06 5.28 -5.47
N ASN A 287 -2.52 4.30 -4.70
CA ASN A 287 -3.27 3.14 -5.18
C ASN A 287 -2.56 2.26 -6.23
N GLY A 288 -1.79 2.79 -7.13
CA GLY A 288 -0.81 2.16 -8.03
C GLY A 288 -1.21 0.86 -8.75
N GLN A 289 -2.51 0.52 -8.85
CA GLN A 289 -3.01 -0.63 -9.61
C GLN A 289 -3.04 -0.29 -11.10
N LEU A 290 -3.21 -1.31 -11.94
CA LEU A 290 -3.42 -1.09 -13.38
C LEU A 290 -4.57 -0.10 -13.60
N GLY A 291 -4.31 0.93 -14.41
CA GLY A 291 -5.21 2.06 -14.64
C GLY A 291 -5.03 3.25 -13.69
N CYS A 292 -4.18 3.14 -12.66
CA CYS A 292 -3.76 4.28 -11.83
C CYS A 292 -2.50 4.98 -12.35
N PHE A 293 -1.88 4.45 -13.39
CA PHE A 293 -0.73 4.98 -14.10
C PHE A 293 -0.81 4.57 -15.58
N ASP A 294 -0.18 5.33 -16.45
CA ASP A 294 -0.11 5.13 -17.90
C ASP A 294 1.17 5.78 -18.46
N GLU A 295 1.43 5.68 -19.76
CA GLU A 295 2.61 6.25 -20.40
C GLU A 295 2.68 7.78 -20.24
N ARG A 296 1.54 8.45 -20.19
CA ARG A 296 1.46 9.90 -19.95
C ARG A 296 1.93 10.25 -18.54
N THR A 297 1.47 9.53 -17.53
CA THR A 297 1.88 9.75 -16.14
C THR A 297 3.36 9.43 -15.92
N LYS A 298 3.92 8.42 -16.60
CA LYS A 298 5.37 8.15 -16.59
C LYS A 298 6.17 9.32 -17.18
N ALA A 299 5.72 9.88 -18.31
CA ALA A 299 6.35 11.04 -18.91
C ALA A 299 6.31 12.25 -17.96
N TRP A 300 5.21 12.48 -17.25
CA TRP A 300 5.13 13.54 -16.25
C TRP A 300 6.07 13.33 -15.07
N LEU A 301 6.23 12.09 -14.58
CA LEU A 301 7.20 11.76 -13.54
C LEU A 301 8.63 12.08 -13.99
N GLN A 302 8.99 11.66 -15.19
CA GLN A 302 10.32 11.96 -15.76
C GLN A 302 10.55 13.46 -15.88
N HIS A 303 9.56 14.20 -16.37
CA HIS A 303 9.63 15.66 -16.50
C HIS A 303 9.73 16.36 -15.13
N ALA A 304 9.05 15.86 -14.13
CA ALA A 304 9.17 16.33 -12.75
C ALA A 304 10.52 15.94 -12.10
N GLY A 305 11.36 15.13 -12.78
CA GLY A 305 12.69 14.74 -12.32
C GLY A 305 12.73 13.51 -11.41
N TYR A 306 11.68 12.72 -11.36
CA TYR A 306 11.71 11.40 -10.73
C TYR A 306 12.47 10.39 -11.60
N VAL A 307 13.07 9.39 -10.98
CA VAL A 307 13.89 8.38 -11.66
C VAL A 307 13.27 6.98 -11.64
N CYS A 308 12.16 6.81 -10.93
CA CYS A 308 11.38 5.56 -10.87
C CYS A 308 9.93 5.83 -10.50
N GLY A 309 9.08 4.81 -10.71
CA GLY A 309 7.70 4.78 -10.25
C GLY A 309 7.34 3.39 -9.72
N LEU A 310 6.93 3.31 -8.44
CA LEU A 310 6.53 2.06 -7.81
C LEU A 310 5.01 1.90 -7.86
N THR A 311 4.57 0.71 -8.21
CA THR A 311 3.15 0.38 -8.35
C THR A 311 2.64 -0.47 -7.19
N THR A 312 1.33 -0.71 -7.12
CA THR A 312 0.74 -1.74 -6.27
C THR A 312 0.41 -3.03 -7.03
N VAL A 313 0.88 -3.15 -8.26
CA VAL A 313 0.75 -4.38 -9.03
C VAL A 313 1.55 -5.48 -8.33
N TYR A 314 0.83 -6.52 -7.89
CA TYR A 314 1.43 -7.63 -7.16
C TYR A 314 2.38 -8.45 -8.05
N GLY A 315 3.64 -8.58 -7.64
CA GLY A 315 4.64 -9.37 -8.36
C GLY A 315 6.07 -9.05 -7.98
N THR A 316 6.97 -9.72 -8.67
CA THR A 316 8.42 -9.50 -8.63
C THR A 316 8.88 -8.88 -9.94
N ASN A 317 10.05 -8.30 -9.94
CA ASN A 317 10.67 -7.68 -11.10
C ASN A 317 11.79 -8.56 -11.65
N ASP A 318 12.15 -8.37 -12.91
CA ASP A 318 13.34 -8.97 -13.52
C ASP A 318 14.29 -7.87 -14.00
N GLU A 319 15.41 -8.24 -14.59
CA GLU A 319 16.42 -7.31 -15.06
C GLU A 319 15.95 -6.33 -16.16
N LYS A 320 14.80 -6.65 -16.81
CA LYS A 320 14.21 -5.82 -17.88
C LYS A 320 12.97 -5.06 -17.42
N ALA A 321 12.69 -5.04 -16.11
CA ALA A 321 11.53 -4.35 -15.60
C ALA A 321 11.59 -2.85 -15.91
N ASP A 322 10.44 -2.30 -16.31
CA ASP A 322 10.32 -0.85 -16.43
C ASP A 322 10.46 -0.21 -15.04
N VAL A 323 11.46 0.64 -14.88
CA VAL A 323 11.77 1.32 -13.62
C VAL A 323 10.64 2.24 -13.15
N PHE A 324 9.74 2.66 -14.07
CA PHE A 324 8.55 3.44 -13.76
C PHE A 324 7.29 2.60 -13.51
N GLU A 325 7.43 1.26 -13.49
CA GLU A 325 6.34 0.30 -13.18
C GLU A 325 6.81 -0.82 -12.23
N LEU A 326 7.68 -0.54 -11.27
CA LEU A 326 8.17 -1.56 -10.37
C LEU A 326 7.04 -2.19 -9.55
N LYS A 327 6.89 -3.51 -9.71
CA LYS A 327 5.89 -4.31 -8.99
C LYS A 327 6.33 -4.54 -7.56
N ARG A 328 5.36 -4.72 -6.67
CA ARG A 328 5.64 -4.92 -5.25
C ARG A 328 4.95 -6.15 -4.66
N LEU A 329 5.51 -6.70 -3.60
CA LEU A 329 4.86 -7.69 -2.76
C LEU A 329 4.36 -7.03 -1.47
N TYR A 330 3.17 -7.44 -1.06
CA TYR A 330 2.54 -6.98 0.18
C TYR A 330 2.47 -8.11 1.19
N THR A 331 2.75 -7.80 2.44
CA THR A 331 2.43 -8.65 3.57
C THR A 331 1.22 -8.05 4.29
N HIS A 332 0.11 -8.76 4.32
CA HIS A 332 -1.07 -8.27 5.04
C HIS A 332 -0.84 -8.25 6.54
N GLY A 333 -1.42 -7.28 7.23
CA GLY A 333 -1.27 -7.07 8.67
C GLY A 333 -1.66 -8.26 9.56
N ARG A 334 -2.38 -9.24 9.02
CA ARG A 334 -2.74 -10.51 9.69
C ARG A 334 -1.90 -11.71 9.24
N ALA A 335 -0.81 -11.47 8.51
CA ALA A 335 0.05 -12.56 8.02
C ALA A 335 0.95 -13.05 9.15
N ASP A 336 0.90 -14.36 9.45
CA ASP A 336 1.90 -15.02 10.28
C ASP A 336 3.25 -15.13 9.54
N GLU A 337 4.30 -15.47 10.27
CA GLU A 337 5.66 -15.61 9.73
C GLU A 337 5.70 -16.60 8.55
N THR A 338 5.01 -17.73 8.66
CA THR A 338 4.92 -18.73 7.57
C THR A 338 4.39 -18.11 6.30
N ARG A 339 3.32 -17.32 6.40
CA ARG A 339 2.72 -16.66 5.23
C ARG A 339 3.65 -15.61 4.63
N VAL A 340 4.36 -14.85 5.44
CA VAL A 340 5.39 -13.89 4.98
C VAL A 340 6.48 -14.63 4.20
N ILE A 341 7.06 -15.68 4.75
CA ILE A 341 8.10 -16.48 4.09
C ILE A 341 7.61 -17.08 2.76
N MET A 342 6.39 -17.63 2.75
CA MET A 342 5.78 -18.20 1.55
C MET A 342 5.48 -17.14 0.47
N THR A 343 5.13 -15.93 0.88
CA THR A 343 4.96 -14.78 -0.03
C THR A 343 6.29 -14.40 -0.67
N LEU A 344 7.32 -14.19 0.14
CA LEU A 344 8.67 -13.82 -0.31
C LEU A 344 9.28 -14.87 -1.25
N ALA A 345 9.05 -16.15 -0.97
CA ALA A 345 9.51 -17.24 -1.83
C ALA A 345 8.73 -17.35 -3.17
N GLY A 346 7.61 -16.60 -3.33
CA GLY A 346 6.76 -16.66 -4.51
C GLY A 346 5.74 -17.80 -4.54
N VAL A 347 5.63 -18.59 -3.47
CA VAL A 347 4.70 -19.74 -3.37
C VAL A 347 3.26 -19.25 -3.42
N ILE A 348 2.92 -18.20 -2.68
CA ILE A 348 1.55 -17.64 -2.66
C ILE A 348 1.13 -17.15 -4.04
N GLY A 349 2.01 -16.41 -4.72
CA GLY A 349 1.75 -15.94 -6.08
C GLY A 349 1.56 -17.07 -7.11
N LEU A 350 2.29 -18.18 -6.95
CA LEU A 350 2.11 -19.37 -7.78
C LEU A 350 0.74 -20.03 -7.54
N LEU A 351 0.37 -20.24 -6.28
CA LEU A 351 -0.90 -20.84 -5.89
C LEU A 351 -2.09 -19.98 -6.34
N ASP A 352 -2.00 -18.67 -6.27
CA ASP A 352 -3.06 -17.77 -6.75
C ASP A 352 -3.18 -17.76 -8.26
N ARG A 353 -2.08 -17.91 -8.99
CA ARG A 353 -2.12 -18.11 -10.45
C ARG A 353 -2.77 -19.44 -10.84
N ALA A 354 -2.40 -20.51 -10.16
CA ALA A 354 -3.00 -21.85 -10.38
C ALA A 354 -4.51 -21.83 -10.12
N LYS A 355 -4.95 -21.22 -9.02
CA LYS A 355 -6.39 -21.07 -8.71
C LYS A 355 -7.14 -20.27 -9.79
N ARG A 356 -6.55 -19.19 -10.31
CA ARG A 356 -7.16 -18.40 -11.39
C ARG A 356 -7.24 -19.18 -12.70
N ALA A 357 -6.23 -19.97 -13.05
CA ALA A 357 -6.23 -20.83 -14.23
C ALA A 357 -7.34 -21.89 -14.14
N LEU A 358 -7.48 -22.57 -13.00
CA LEU A 358 -8.53 -23.57 -12.77
C LEU A 358 -9.96 -22.98 -12.83
N ARG A 359 -10.15 -21.72 -12.47
CA ARG A 359 -11.46 -21.04 -12.57
C ARG A 359 -11.82 -20.59 -14.00
N ARG A 360 -10.84 -20.45 -14.88
CA ARG A 360 -11.03 -20.07 -16.29
C ARG A 360 -11.34 -21.25 -17.21
N VAL A 361 -11.21 -22.50 -16.73
CA VAL A 361 -11.59 -23.69 -17.49
C VAL A 361 -13.13 -23.79 -17.49
N PRO A 362 -13.81 -23.71 -18.66
CA PRO A 362 -15.27 -23.85 -18.74
C PRO A 362 -15.69 -25.21 -18.18
N ALA A 363 -16.86 -25.28 -17.54
CA ALA A 363 -17.43 -26.49 -16.95
C ALA A 363 -17.78 -27.62 -18.01
N GLN A 364 -17.43 -27.43 -19.26
CA GLN A 364 -17.78 -28.36 -20.35
C GLN A 364 -16.80 -29.53 -20.56
N THR A 365 -15.76 -29.67 -19.73
CA THR A 365 -14.79 -30.78 -19.86
C THR A 365 -14.83 -31.75 -18.67
N ARG A 366 -15.97 -31.85 -17.98
CA ARG A 366 -16.18 -32.88 -16.96
C ARG A 366 -17.35 -33.77 -17.44
N ALA A 367 -17.11 -34.61 -18.44
CA ALA A 367 -17.87 -35.78 -18.73
C ALA A 367 -17.06 -37.00 -18.34
#